data_4f401536e3c38b226b78c0d10254dcd9
#
_entry.id   4f401536e3c38b226b78c0d10254dcd9
#
_cell.length_a   1.000
_cell.length_b   1.000
_cell.length_c   1.000
_cell.angle_alpha   90.00
_cell.angle_beta   90.00
_cell.angle_gamma   90.00
#
_symmetry.space_group_name_H-M   'P 1'
#
loop_
_entity.id
_entity.type
_entity.pdbx_description
1 polymer ?
#
loop_
_entity_poly.entity_id
_entity_poly.type
_entity_poly.pdbx_seq_one_letter_code
_entity_poly.pdbx_strand_id
1 'polypeptide(L)'
;MPFVTRTQVHSLDYLDSIADVDAFVASIATAKAIALDTEGASFHRYVDRIYLLQLSTDERSAIIDPLPIGTPASLGALLEDPAVEVVFHDADYDLRLLHQDYGWRVTNIFDTRIAAQLLGIPAFGLAALLEKYFGLKVDKKHQRADWSMRPLPPDMLDYAAQDTRHLLELRDLLRGELEHKGRWAWAAEEFERLTGTRWEPEDPGSSFLRMKGARDLARRELARLKELVQWRERVAAQLDRSTFRVVNNDVLFEMARSGATTREQLAAIKGMPRGMLERQVAEMLAAIARGEAVSEADLPRFPKSARWDKDPDFDSKTAKLKTVRDDTAKRLAIDPGVLCSRERMEAVARRAPQTMAELHEVKELRRWQGAIMGEEFVTALKGANPSPSQGASGRAGDSPYRDG
;
A
#
# COMPACT_ATOMS: atom_id res chain seq x y z
N MET A 1 31.66 -6.37 -18.89
CA MET A 1 32.59 -6.91 -17.91
C MET A 1 31.83 -7.85 -17.01
N PRO A 2 32.28 -9.08 -16.72
CA PRO A 2 31.59 -9.92 -15.78
C PRO A 2 31.69 -9.29 -14.40
N PHE A 3 30.54 -9.01 -13.77
CA PHE A 3 30.46 -8.54 -12.41
C PHE A 3 30.99 -9.64 -11.49
N VAL A 4 32.04 -9.32 -10.74
CA VAL A 4 32.55 -10.17 -9.67
C VAL A 4 31.56 -10.07 -8.52
N THR A 5 30.67 -11.06 -8.41
CA THR A 5 29.83 -11.24 -7.22
C THR A 5 30.75 -11.44 -6.03
N ARG A 6 30.81 -10.45 -5.16
CA ARG A 6 31.37 -10.61 -3.82
C ARG A 6 30.42 -11.58 -3.07
N THR A 7 30.75 -12.85 -3.07
CA THR A 7 30.10 -13.84 -2.18
C THR A 7 30.59 -13.54 -0.76
N GLN A 8 30.08 -12.50 -0.14
CA GLN A 8 30.29 -12.30 1.29
C GLN A 8 29.32 -13.21 2.04
N VAL A 9 29.85 -14.14 2.82
CA VAL A 9 29.09 -14.90 3.80
C VAL A 9 28.75 -13.93 4.92
N HIS A 10 27.58 -13.27 4.82
CA HIS A 10 27.08 -12.46 5.90
C HIS A 10 26.71 -13.38 7.07
N SER A 11 27.21 -13.08 8.27
CA SER A 11 26.65 -13.68 9.48
C SER A 11 25.20 -13.24 9.61
N LEU A 12 24.31 -14.17 9.87
CA LEU A 12 22.92 -13.88 10.16
C LEU A 12 22.72 -13.95 11.68
N ASP A 13 22.38 -12.83 12.28
CA ASP A 13 22.07 -12.72 13.69
C ASP A 13 20.55 -12.79 13.92
N TYR A 14 20.06 -13.62 14.83
CA TYR A 14 18.67 -13.61 15.27
C TYR A 14 18.59 -12.89 16.62
N LEU A 15 17.84 -11.80 16.68
CA LEU A 15 17.83 -10.87 17.81
C LEU A 15 16.43 -10.86 18.45
N ASP A 16 16.31 -11.43 19.63
CA ASP A 16 15.07 -11.54 20.40
C ASP A 16 15.15 -10.89 21.79
N SER A 17 16.19 -10.07 22.01
CA SER A 17 16.33 -9.24 23.20
C SER A 17 16.68 -7.79 22.84
N ILE A 18 16.25 -6.83 23.65
CA ILE A 18 16.60 -5.41 23.47
C ILE A 18 18.11 -5.20 23.51
N ALA A 19 18.81 -5.88 24.42
CA ALA A 19 20.26 -5.74 24.55
C ALA A 19 21.00 -6.18 23.28
N ASP A 20 20.58 -7.26 22.64
CA ASP A 20 21.17 -7.73 21.38
C ASP A 20 20.87 -6.79 20.23
N VAL A 21 19.65 -6.23 20.15
CA VAL A 21 19.31 -5.20 19.15
C VAL A 21 20.16 -3.95 19.36
N ASP A 22 20.28 -3.45 20.58
CA ASP A 22 21.10 -2.27 20.89
C ASP A 22 22.57 -2.50 20.54
N ALA A 23 23.11 -3.69 20.86
CA ALA A 23 24.49 -4.06 20.50
C ALA A 23 24.67 -4.16 18.99
N PHE A 24 23.72 -4.73 18.27
CA PHE A 24 23.74 -4.79 16.80
C PHE A 24 23.70 -3.40 16.20
N VAL A 25 22.75 -2.54 16.59
CA VAL A 25 22.62 -1.17 16.11
C VAL A 25 23.89 -0.36 16.39
N ALA A 26 24.47 -0.49 17.58
CA ALA A 26 25.75 0.15 17.92
C ALA A 26 26.89 -0.32 17.00
N SER A 27 26.91 -1.59 16.61
CA SER A 27 27.94 -2.14 15.72
C SER A 27 27.88 -1.63 14.29
N ILE A 28 26.72 -1.12 13.87
CA ILE A 28 26.48 -0.57 12.52
C ILE A 28 26.29 0.96 12.52
N ALA A 29 26.60 1.65 13.62
CA ALA A 29 26.39 3.10 13.78
C ALA A 29 27.12 3.97 12.75
N THR A 30 28.12 3.44 12.05
CA THR A 30 28.83 4.14 10.99
C THR A 30 28.26 3.88 9.59
N ALA A 31 27.28 2.99 9.47
CA ALA A 31 26.67 2.66 8.19
C ALA A 31 25.95 3.88 7.61
N LYS A 32 26.21 4.17 6.33
CA LYS A 32 25.55 5.26 5.60
C LYS A 32 24.28 4.80 4.90
N ALA A 33 24.12 3.50 4.73
CA ALA A 33 22.96 2.89 4.17
C ALA A 33 22.69 1.54 4.84
N ILE A 34 21.43 1.19 4.99
CA ILE A 34 20.94 -0.09 5.49
C ILE A 34 19.80 -0.56 4.60
N ALA A 35 19.65 -1.86 4.43
CA ALA A 35 18.47 -2.45 3.82
C ALA A 35 17.50 -2.88 4.91
N LEU A 36 16.23 -2.65 4.71
CA LEU A 36 15.16 -3.04 5.64
C LEU A 36 14.00 -3.69 4.89
N ASP A 37 13.42 -4.70 5.53
CA ASP A 37 12.16 -5.33 5.12
C ASP A 37 11.35 -5.72 6.35
N THR A 38 10.04 -5.93 6.22
CA THR A 38 9.18 -6.33 7.32
C THR A 38 8.24 -7.46 6.91
N GLU A 39 7.97 -8.38 7.85
CA GLU A 39 6.97 -9.41 7.62
C GLU A 39 5.74 -9.17 8.48
N GLY A 40 4.62 -9.04 7.81
CA GLY A 40 3.29 -9.00 8.39
C GLY A 40 2.63 -10.38 8.43
N ALA A 41 1.46 -10.48 9.04
CA ALA A 41 0.66 -11.71 9.04
C ALA A 41 -0.80 -11.47 8.66
N SER A 42 -1.07 -10.52 7.78
CA SER A 42 -2.41 -10.12 7.33
C SER A 42 -3.26 -11.28 6.77
N PHE A 43 -2.60 -12.32 6.21
CA PHE A 43 -3.27 -13.55 5.77
C PHE A 43 -3.75 -14.45 6.91
N HIS A 44 -3.17 -14.31 8.11
CA HIS A 44 -3.37 -15.23 9.23
C HIS A 44 -4.04 -14.57 10.42
N ARG A 45 -3.68 -13.32 10.73
CA ARG A 45 -4.10 -12.58 11.93
C ARG A 45 -5.10 -11.49 11.60
N TYR A 46 -5.87 -11.11 12.62
CA TYR A 46 -6.84 -10.01 12.49
C TYR A 46 -6.14 -8.66 12.37
N VAL A 47 -5.20 -8.40 13.27
CA VAL A 47 -4.37 -7.20 13.20
C VAL A 47 -3.13 -7.49 12.37
N ASP A 48 -2.97 -6.75 11.29
CA ASP A 48 -1.74 -6.74 10.52
C ASP A 48 -0.73 -5.86 11.25
N ARG A 49 0.38 -6.45 11.66
CA ARG A 49 1.46 -5.81 12.42
C ARG A 49 2.80 -6.43 12.04
N ILE A 50 3.88 -5.81 12.49
CA ILE A 50 5.22 -6.35 12.27
C ILE A 50 5.43 -7.59 13.16
N TYR A 51 5.71 -8.71 12.52
CA TYR A 51 6.08 -9.96 13.17
C TYR A 51 7.57 -10.27 13.02
N LEU A 52 8.24 -9.63 12.07
CA LEU A 52 9.67 -9.77 11.87
C LEU A 52 10.20 -8.51 11.17
N LEU A 53 11.44 -8.09 11.53
CA LEU A 53 12.18 -7.07 10.81
C LEU A 53 13.48 -7.71 10.31
N GLN A 54 13.79 -7.47 9.04
CA GLN A 54 15.06 -7.88 8.45
C GLN A 54 15.90 -6.64 8.19
N LEU A 55 17.15 -6.65 8.64
CA LEU A 55 18.07 -5.55 8.44
C LEU A 55 19.40 -6.07 7.90
N SER A 56 19.91 -5.45 6.85
CA SER A 56 21.22 -5.77 6.31
C SER A 56 22.06 -4.51 6.07
N THR A 57 23.35 -4.63 6.33
CA THR A 57 24.41 -3.73 5.86
C THR A 57 25.25 -4.47 4.81
N ASP A 58 26.31 -3.85 4.31
CA ASP A 58 27.26 -4.51 3.40
C ASP A 58 28.00 -5.70 4.05
N GLU A 59 28.04 -5.76 5.37
CA GLU A 59 28.86 -6.73 6.13
C GLU A 59 28.04 -7.68 6.99
N ARG A 60 26.86 -7.27 7.46
CA ARG A 60 26.07 -7.99 8.47
C ARG A 60 24.59 -7.98 8.10
N SER A 61 23.90 -9.07 8.48
CA SER A 61 22.45 -9.19 8.40
C SER A 61 21.89 -9.61 9.74
N ALA A 62 20.73 -9.08 10.11
CA ALA A 62 20.01 -9.46 11.32
C ALA A 62 18.52 -9.68 11.02
N ILE A 63 17.94 -10.62 11.72
CA ILE A 63 16.51 -10.82 11.86
C ILE A 63 16.14 -10.42 13.27
N ILE A 64 15.26 -9.45 13.41
CA ILE A 64 14.80 -8.94 14.71
C ILE A 64 13.39 -9.46 14.97
N ASP A 65 13.21 -10.17 16.07
CA ASP A 65 11.90 -10.63 16.55
C ASP A 65 11.28 -9.59 17.49
N PRO A 66 10.29 -8.83 17.06
CA PRO A 66 9.69 -7.79 17.91
C PRO A 66 8.75 -8.35 18.98
N LEU A 67 8.30 -9.60 18.88
CA LEU A 67 7.27 -10.13 19.79
C LEU A 67 7.73 -10.18 21.26
N PRO A 68 8.94 -10.66 21.59
CA PRO A 68 9.42 -10.66 22.97
C PRO A 68 9.95 -9.29 23.43
N ILE A 69 10.37 -8.42 22.53
CA ILE A 69 11.10 -7.20 22.87
C ILE A 69 10.26 -5.91 22.83
N GLY A 70 9.13 -5.93 22.11
CA GLY A 70 8.31 -4.72 21.93
C GLY A 70 8.98 -3.71 20.99
N THR A 71 9.12 -2.45 21.42
CA THR A 71 9.65 -1.36 20.57
C THR A 71 11.16 -1.22 20.73
N PRO A 72 11.98 -1.56 19.72
CA PRO A 72 13.44 -1.40 19.75
C PRO A 72 13.82 0.05 19.44
N ALA A 73 13.92 0.90 20.46
CA ALA A 73 14.09 2.36 20.31
C ALA A 73 15.38 2.76 19.58
N SER A 74 16.48 2.02 19.78
CA SER A 74 17.75 2.28 19.07
C SER A 74 17.63 2.10 17.57
N LEU A 75 16.87 1.09 17.14
CA LEU A 75 16.56 0.86 15.73
C LEU A 75 15.70 2.02 15.19
N GLY A 76 14.69 2.47 15.94
CA GLY A 76 13.89 3.63 15.56
C GLY A 76 14.73 4.87 15.33
N ALA A 77 15.65 5.16 16.24
CA ALA A 77 16.58 6.30 16.10
C ALA A 77 17.47 6.20 14.83
N LEU A 78 17.93 4.98 14.49
CA LEU A 78 18.71 4.74 13.27
C LEU A 78 17.86 4.95 12.01
N LEU A 79 16.62 4.47 11.97
CA LEU A 79 15.74 4.60 10.81
C LEU A 79 15.23 6.03 10.57
N GLU A 80 15.17 6.83 11.63
CA GLU A 80 14.75 8.25 11.55
C GLU A 80 15.93 9.21 11.31
N ASP A 81 17.18 8.72 11.34
CA ASP A 81 18.36 9.55 11.06
C ASP A 81 18.43 9.89 9.55
N PRO A 82 18.33 11.18 9.15
CA PRO A 82 18.41 11.56 7.75
C PRO A 82 19.81 11.32 7.13
N ALA A 83 20.85 11.06 7.92
CA ALA A 83 22.17 10.70 7.43
C ALA A 83 22.28 9.23 7.00
N VAL A 84 21.31 8.40 7.34
CA VAL A 84 21.26 6.98 7.01
C VAL A 84 20.22 6.75 5.92
N GLU A 85 20.65 6.25 4.77
CA GLU A 85 19.73 5.87 3.69
C GLU A 85 19.14 4.48 3.98
N VAL A 86 17.83 4.38 4.05
CA VAL A 86 17.12 3.11 4.25
C VAL A 86 16.62 2.60 2.90
N VAL A 87 17.12 1.44 2.50
CA VAL A 87 16.82 0.81 1.22
C VAL A 87 15.73 -0.23 1.38
N PHE A 88 14.67 -0.08 0.60
CA PHE A 88 13.52 -0.97 0.56
C PHE A 88 13.30 -1.56 -0.83
N HIS A 89 12.41 -2.54 -0.88
CA HIS A 89 11.80 -2.99 -2.12
C HIS A 89 10.27 -2.92 -2.01
N ASP A 90 9.62 -1.87 -2.56
CA ASP A 90 8.18 -1.59 -2.43
C ASP A 90 7.78 -1.09 -1.03
N ALA A 91 8.43 -0.05 -0.57
CA ALA A 91 8.43 0.46 0.80
C ALA A 91 7.07 0.85 1.39
N ASP A 92 6.01 1.09 0.60
CA ASP A 92 4.75 1.65 1.11
C ASP A 92 4.14 0.83 2.25
N TYR A 93 4.19 -0.50 2.14
CA TYR A 93 3.67 -1.40 3.16
C TYR A 93 4.49 -1.36 4.44
N ASP A 94 5.81 -1.46 4.33
CA ASP A 94 6.73 -1.41 5.47
C ASP A 94 6.63 -0.11 6.23
N LEU A 95 6.61 1.02 5.51
CA LEU A 95 6.47 2.35 6.11
C LEU A 95 5.16 2.51 6.88
N ARG A 96 4.07 1.92 6.38
CA ARG A 96 2.78 1.90 7.10
C ARG A 96 2.86 1.08 8.37
N LEU A 97 3.44 -0.12 8.32
CA LEU A 97 3.60 -0.96 9.50
C LEU A 97 4.53 -0.33 10.54
N LEU A 98 5.67 0.24 10.12
CA LEU A 98 6.59 0.96 11.01
C LEU A 98 5.90 2.13 11.71
N HIS A 99 5.08 2.88 10.97
CA HIS A 99 4.30 3.98 11.56
C HIS A 99 3.18 3.48 12.47
N GLN A 100 2.47 2.40 12.09
CA GLN A 100 1.37 1.82 12.87
C GLN A 100 1.86 1.31 14.23
N ASP A 101 2.92 0.50 14.22
CA ASP A 101 3.34 -0.26 15.41
C ASP A 101 4.26 0.56 16.32
N TYR A 102 5.06 1.47 15.74
CA TYR A 102 6.11 2.18 16.49
C TYR A 102 6.02 3.71 16.38
N GLY A 103 5.21 4.25 15.46
CA GLY A 103 5.17 5.69 15.17
C GLY A 103 6.39 6.21 14.39
N TRP A 104 7.28 5.33 13.93
CA TRP A 104 8.52 5.72 13.26
C TRP A 104 8.30 6.32 11.87
N ARG A 105 9.20 7.23 11.50
CA ARG A 105 9.17 7.99 10.24
C ARG A 105 10.52 7.93 9.55
N VAL A 106 10.65 7.06 8.59
CA VAL A 106 11.87 6.98 7.78
C VAL A 106 11.95 8.21 6.89
N THR A 107 13.08 8.93 6.94
CA THR A 107 13.25 10.25 6.29
C THR A 107 14.17 10.22 5.07
N ASN A 108 15.02 9.21 4.91
CA ASN A 108 15.93 9.06 3.80
C ASN A 108 15.75 7.67 3.19
N ILE A 109 15.07 7.59 2.06
CA ILE A 109 14.58 6.34 1.48
C ILE A 109 15.15 6.15 0.08
N PHE A 110 15.52 4.91 -0.25
CA PHE A 110 15.68 4.43 -1.61
C PHE A 110 14.78 3.21 -1.83
N ASP A 111 13.94 3.23 -2.85
CA ASP A 111 13.07 2.12 -3.20
C ASP A 111 13.52 1.48 -4.52
N THR A 112 13.97 0.24 -4.44
CA THR A 112 14.52 -0.50 -5.59
C THR A 112 13.45 -0.84 -6.64
N ARG A 113 12.18 -1.02 -6.22
CA ARG A 113 11.07 -1.25 -7.16
C ARG A 113 10.76 0.02 -7.96
N ILE A 114 10.63 1.17 -7.32
CA ILE A 114 10.40 2.46 -7.98
C ILE A 114 11.57 2.77 -8.93
N ALA A 115 12.81 2.57 -8.48
CA ALA A 115 13.99 2.75 -9.31
C ALA A 115 13.93 1.90 -10.59
N ALA A 116 13.62 0.61 -10.45
CA ALA A 116 13.47 -0.31 -11.58
C ALA A 116 12.34 0.09 -12.55
N GLN A 117 11.20 0.53 -12.02
CA GLN A 117 10.08 1.03 -12.82
C GLN A 117 10.47 2.26 -13.65
N LEU A 118 11.17 3.23 -13.04
CA LEU A 118 11.64 4.43 -13.73
C LEU A 118 12.74 4.15 -14.75
N LEU A 119 13.48 3.07 -14.58
CA LEU A 119 14.44 2.57 -15.58
C LEU A 119 13.75 1.89 -16.77
N GLY A 120 12.48 1.58 -16.66
CA GLY A 120 11.71 0.86 -17.69
C GLY A 120 11.95 -0.65 -17.65
N ILE A 121 12.34 -1.21 -16.49
CA ILE A 121 12.53 -2.66 -16.34
C ILE A 121 11.14 -3.32 -16.24
N PRO A 122 10.79 -4.25 -17.17
CA PRO A 122 9.44 -4.80 -17.21
C PRO A 122 9.08 -5.68 -16.02
N ALA A 123 10.06 -6.44 -15.51
CA ALA A 123 9.91 -7.35 -14.38
C ALA A 123 10.66 -6.76 -13.17
N PHE A 124 9.96 -5.93 -12.41
CA PHE A 124 10.52 -5.12 -11.32
C PHE A 124 10.26 -5.67 -9.91
N GLY A 125 9.74 -6.89 -9.77
CA GLY A 125 9.67 -7.57 -8.47
C GLY A 125 11.05 -8.05 -8.03
N LEU A 126 11.31 -8.12 -6.72
CA LEU A 126 12.63 -8.42 -6.14
C LEU A 126 13.27 -9.66 -6.74
N ALA A 127 12.57 -10.79 -6.78
CA ALA A 127 13.09 -12.03 -7.35
C ALA A 127 13.56 -11.87 -8.82
N ALA A 128 12.82 -11.10 -9.63
CA ALA A 128 13.19 -10.85 -11.02
C ALA A 128 14.40 -9.92 -11.15
N LEU A 129 14.53 -8.95 -10.26
CA LEU A 129 15.70 -8.06 -10.21
C LEU A 129 16.94 -8.84 -9.75
N LEU A 130 16.81 -9.68 -8.71
CA LEU A 130 17.92 -10.51 -8.24
C LEU A 130 18.36 -11.53 -9.32
N GLU A 131 17.43 -12.10 -10.06
CA GLU A 131 17.78 -12.97 -11.19
C GLU A 131 18.48 -12.18 -12.31
N LYS A 132 17.98 -10.99 -12.65
CA LYS A 132 18.54 -10.15 -13.71
C LYS A 132 19.96 -9.65 -13.40
N TYR A 133 20.18 -9.16 -12.18
CA TYR A 133 21.44 -8.49 -11.84
C TYR A 133 22.50 -9.43 -11.25
N PHE A 134 22.05 -10.50 -10.56
CA PHE A 134 22.95 -11.40 -9.83
C PHE A 134 22.84 -12.86 -10.26
N GLY A 135 21.88 -13.22 -11.13
CA GLY A 135 21.65 -14.61 -11.53
C GLY A 135 21.03 -15.46 -10.41
N LEU A 136 20.55 -14.84 -9.35
CA LEU A 136 19.99 -15.51 -8.17
C LEU A 136 18.51 -15.86 -8.40
N LYS A 137 18.17 -17.12 -8.16
CA LYS A 137 16.77 -17.57 -8.16
C LYS A 137 16.27 -17.64 -6.73
N VAL A 138 15.32 -16.78 -6.39
CA VAL A 138 14.70 -16.71 -5.07
C VAL A 138 13.40 -17.53 -5.07
N ASP A 139 13.24 -18.40 -4.07
CA ASP A 139 11.99 -19.14 -3.86
C ASP A 139 10.91 -18.19 -3.30
N LYS A 140 9.66 -18.42 -3.68
CA LYS A 140 8.50 -17.65 -3.19
C LYS A 140 7.68 -18.41 -2.15
N LYS A 141 8.22 -19.51 -1.63
CA LYS A 141 7.53 -20.46 -0.76
C LYS A 141 6.89 -19.81 0.46
N HIS A 142 7.55 -18.81 1.07
CA HIS A 142 7.15 -18.23 2.35
C HIS A 142 6.44 -16.88 2.25
N GLN A 143 6.18 -16.34 1.06
CA GLN A 143 5.49 -15.06 0.86
C GLN A 143 4.15 -14.90 1.60
N ARG A 144 3.48 -16.01 1.92
CA ARG A 144 2.19 -16.03 2.64
C ARG A 144 2.26 -16.93 3.87
N ALA A 145 3.44 -17.10 4.44
CA ALA A 145 3.62 -17.89 5.65
C ALA A 145 2.96 -17.20 6.85
N ASP A 146 2.75 -17.96 7.92
CA ASP A 146 2.29 -17.40 9.19
C ASP A 146 3.50 -16.92 10.00
N TRP A 147 3.92 -15.68 9.77
CA TRP A 147 5.05 -15.07 10.46
C TRP A 147 4.83 -14.84 11.95
N SER A 148 3.60 -15.06 12.43
CA SER A 148 3.28 -14.97 13.87
C SER A 148 3.65 -16.23 14.68
N MET A 149 4.03 -17.31 14.00
CA MET A 149 4.44 -18.56 14.67
C MET A 149 5.77 -18.40 15.43
N ARG A 150 5.91 -19.11 16.53
CA ARG A 150 7.20 -19.26 17.24
C ARG A 150 7.37 -20.70 17.76
N PRO A 151 8.58 -21.27 17.70
CA PRO A 151 9.75 -20.74 16.99
C PRO A 151 9.55 -20.73 15.47
N LEU A 152 10.25 -19.83 14.78
CA LEU A 152 10.26 -19.82 13.30
C LEU A 152 11.13 -20.99 12.79
N PRO A 153 10.67 -21.72 11.78
CA PRO A 153 11.49 -22.74 11.11
C PRO A 153 12.74 -22.13 10.46
N PRO A 154 13.87 -22.85 10.42
CA PRO A 154 15.11 -22.33 9.83
C PRO A 154 14.97 -21.87 8.38
N ASP A 155 14.18 -22.58 7.55
CA ASP A 155 13.93 -22.23 6.14
C ASP A 155 13.12 -20.93 5.98
N MET A 156 12.31 -20.55 6.97
CA MET A 156 11.65 -19.24 7.00
C MET A 156 12.65 -18.13 7.36
N LEU A 157 13.57 -18.37 8.30
CA LEU A 157 14.61 -17.40 8.65
C LEU A 157 15.55 -17.15 7.47
N ASP A 158 15.96 -18.22 6.78
CA ASP A 158 16.79 -18.12 5.57
C ASP A 158 16.08 -17.35 4.45
N TYR A 159 14.77 -17.57 4.29
CA TYR A 159 13.95 -16.83 3.33
C TYR A 159 13.94 -15.34 3.66
N ALA A 160 13.59 -14.98 4.90
CA ALA A 160 13.52 -13.60 5.35
C ALA A 160 14.85 -12.85 5.18
N ALA A 161 15.98 -13.52 5.49
CA ALA A 161 17.30 -12.93 5.31
C ALA A 161 17.65 -12.61 3.86
N GLN A 162 17.04 -13.30 2.88
CA GLN A 162 17.33 -13.07 1.46
C GLN A 162 16.69 -11.77 0.94
N ASP A 163 15.61 -11.29 1.55
CA ASP A 163 14.86 -10.14 1.06
C ASP A 163 15.64 -8.82 1.24
N THR A 164 16.61 -8.77 2.19
CA THR A 164 17.45 -7.58 2.40
C THR A 164 18.91 -7.76 1.96
N ARG A 165 19.43 -8.98 1.92
CA ARG A 165 20.86 -9.28 1.73
C ARG A 165 21.52 -8.62 0.53
N HIS A 166 20.80 -8.48 -0.58
CA HIS A 166 21.33 -7.95 -1.83
C HIS A 166 20.78 -6.57 -2.19
N LEU A 167 19.96 -5.95 -1.30
CA LEU A 167 19.30 -4.69 -1.63
C LEU A 167 20.29 -3.52 -1.76
N LEU A 168 21.36 -3.49 -0.96
CA LEU A 168 22.34 -2.40 -1.03
C LEU A 168 23.13 -2.45 -2.35
N GLU A 169 23.59 -3.62 -2.75
CA GLU A 169 24.27 -3.80 -4.03
C GLU A 169 23.32 -3.52 -5.21
N LEU A 170 22.08 -3.99 -5.14
CA LEU A 170 21.05 -3.69 -6.12
C LEU A 170 20.76 -2.18 -6.20
N ARG A 171 20.67 -1.49 -5.07
CA ARG A 171 20.51 -0.06 -4.97
C ARG A 171 21.62 0.69 -5.73
N ASP A 172 22.88 0.30 -5.53
CA ASP A 172 24.04 0.95 -6.19
C ASP A 172 23.97 0.80 -7.71
N LEU A 173 23.63 -0.40 -8.18
CA LEU A 173 23.45 -0.66 -9.62
C LEU A 173 22.31 0.15 -10.23
N LEU A 174 21.13 0.17 -9.57
CA LEU A 174 19.97 0.92 -10.05
C LEU A 174 20.19 2.43 -9.99
N ARG A 175 20.88 2.93 -8.96
CA ARG A 175 21.27 4.35 -8.86
C ARG A 175 22.17 4.75 -10.02
N GLY A 176 23.23 3.98 -10.29
CA GLY A 176 24.13 4.25 -11.41
C GLY A 176 23.42 4.25 -12.76
N GLU A 177 22.45 3.34 -12.98
CA GLU A 177 21.64 3.34 -14.20
C GLU A 177 20.69 4.54 -14.29
N LEU A 178 20.08 4.97 -13.17
CA LEU A 178 19.23 6.17 -13.11
C LEU A 178 20.01 7.43 -13.43
N GLU A 179 21.22 7.57 -12.86
CA GLU A 179 22.12 8.70 -13.12
C GLU A 179 22.57 8.71 -14.58
N HIS A 180 22.99 7.56 -15.11
CA HIS A 180 23.39 7.43 -16.51
C HIS A 180 22.27 7.82 -17.50
N LYS A 181 21.02 7.47 -17.17
CA LYS A 181 19.84 7.83 -17.99
C LYS A 181 19.30 9.24 -17.70
N GLY A 182 19.90 10.00 -16.77
CA GLY A 182 19.40 11.31 -16.34
C GLY A 182 18.04 11.27 -15.63
N ARG A 183 17.72 10.12 -14.98
CA ARG A 183 16.43 9.91 -14.31
C ARG A 183 16.51 9.94 -12.78
N TRP A 184 17.69 10.24 -12.24
CA TRP A 184 17.89 10.30 -10.79
C TRP A 184 16.93 11.29 -10.11
N ALA A 185 16.75 12.49 -10.67
CA ALA A 185 15.84 13.49 -10.11
C ALA A 185 14.38 13.01 -10.05
N TRP A 186 13.95 12.12 -10.96
CA TRP A 186 12.61 11.53 -10.93
C TRP A 186 12.46 10.57 -9.76
N ALA A 187 13.46 9.70 -9.58
CA ALA A 187 13.49 8.74 -8.48
C ALA A 187 13.55 9.47 -7.13
N ALA A 188 14.40 10.47 -7.01
CA ALA A 188 14.53 11.26 -5.78
C ALA A 188 13.21 11.93 -5.37
N GLU A 189 12.42 12.46 -6.33
CA GLU A 189 11.09 13.01 -6.03
C GLU A 189 10.11 11.93 -5.55
N GLU A 190 10.13 10.73 -6.16
CA GLU A 190 9.25 9.63 -5.70
C GLU A 190 9.68 9.10 -4.32
N PHE A 191 10.99 9.03 -4.02
CA PHE A 191 11.51 8.64 -2.71
C PHE A 191 11.16 9.67 -1.64
N GLU A 192 11.32 10.97 -1.93
CA GLU A 192 10.89 12.06 -1.04
C GLU A 192 9.40 11.89 -0.65
N ARG A 193 8.56 11.51 -1.59
CA ARG A 193 7.13 11.32 -1.33
C ARG A 193 6.83 10.12 -0.43
N LEU A 194 7.61 9.05 -0.53
CA LEU A 194 7.47 7.91 0.36
C LEU A 194 7.69 8.29 1.83
N THR A 195 8.54 9.28 2.12
CA THR A 195 8.75 9.76 3.50
C THR A 195 7.47 10.29 4.15
N GLY A 196 6.46 10.64 3.34
CA GLY A 196 5.13 11.06 3.78
C GLY A 196 4.15 9.91 4.04
N THR A 197 4.51 8.65 3.75
CA THR A 197 3.63 7.50 3.95
C THR A 197 3.31 7.31 5.43
N ARG A 198 2.03 7.17 5.76
CA ARG A 198 1.53 6.97 7.13
C ARG A 198 0.44 5.90 7.12
N TRP A 199 0.40 5.15 8.20
CA TRP A 199 -0.77 4.35 8.49
C TRP A 199 -1.90 5.27 8.98
N GLU A 200 -3.08 5.06 8.43
CA GLU A 200 -4.30 5.73 8.86
C GLU A 200 -5.32 4.66 9.24
N PRO A 201 -5.96 4.78 10.41
CA PRO A 201 -6.98 3.82 10.81
C PRO A 201 -8.14 3.85 9.80
N GLU A 202 -8.57 2.68 9.38
CA GLU A 202 -9.78 2.60 8.58
C GLU A 202 -11.01 2.99 9.42
N ASP A 203 -11.90 3.81 8.86
CA ASP A 203 -13.21 4.03 9.46
C ASP A 203 -14.07 2.76 9.34
N PRO A 204 -14.34 2.06 10.46
CA PRO A 204 -15.12 0.83 10.43
C PRO A 204 -16.57 1.07 9.95
N GLY A 205 -17.05 2.31 10.06
CA GLY A 205 -18.40 2.70 9.68
C GLY A 205 -18.62 2.75 8.16
N SER A 206 -17.54 2.90 7.37
CA SER A 206 -17.62 3.09 5.92
C SER A 206 -16.87 2.01 5.11
N SER A 207 -16.13 1.12 5.76
CA SER A 207 -15.33 0.07 5.09
C SER A 207 -16.13 -0.77 4.10
N PHE A 208 -17.38 -1.11 4.43
CA PHE A 208 -18.29 -1.89 3.57
C PHE A 208 -18.57 -1.19 2.22
N LEU A 209 -18.54 0.14 2.15
CA LEU A 209 -18.76 0.89 0.91
C LEU A 209 -17.56 0.79 -0.06
N ARG A 210 -16.36 0.49 0.45
CA ARG A 210 -15.15 0.32 -0.36
C ARG A 210 -14.99 -1.09 -0.92
N MET A 211 -15.80 -2.04 -0.44
CA MET A 211 -15.76 -3.42 -0.93
C MET A 211 -16.12 -3.48 -2.42
N LYS A 212 -15.32 -4.20 -3.21
CA LYS A 212 -15.57 -4.40 -4.63
C LYS A 212 -16.94 -5.09 -4.82
N GLY A 213 -17.85 -4.49 -5.58
CA GLY A 213 -19.22 -4.97 -5.79
C GLY A 213 -20.27 -4.32 -4.87
N ALA A 214 -19.86 -3.53 -3.86
CA ALA A 214 -20.84 -2.86 -2.98
C ALA A 214 -21.76 -1.88 -3.74
N ARG A 215 -21.28 -1.28 -4.84
CA ARG A 215 -22.06 -0.37 -5.69
C ARG A 215 -23.21 -1.06 -6.44
N ASP A 216 -23.16 -2.38 -6.58
CA ASP A 216 -24.16 -3.17 -7.29
C ASP A 216 -25.30 -3.60 -6.36
N LEU A 217 -25.21 -3.30 -5.06
CA LEU A 217 -26.21 -3.63 -4.06
C LEU A 217 -27.30 -2.55 -3.97
N ALA A 218 -28.55 -2.99 -3.77
CA ALA A 218 -29.64 -2.10 -3.36
C ALA A 218 -29.36 -1.53 -1.95
N ARG A 219 -29.95 -0.37 -1.64
CA ARG A 219 -29.70 0.31 -0.36
C ARG A 219 -30.02 -0.54 0.87
N ARG A 220 -31.07 -1.39 0.78
CA ARG A 220 -31.43 -2.34 1.84
C ARG A 220 -30.38 -3.44 1.97
N GLU A 221 -29.86 -3.94 0.87
CA GLU A 221 -28.76 -4.92 0.85
C GLU A 221 -27.47 -4.32 1.41
N LEU A 222 -27.17 -3.04 1.12
CA LEU A 222 -26.06 -2.31 1.73
C LEU A 222 -26.20 -2.20 3.24
N ALA A 223 -27.41 -1.98 3.77
CA ALA A 223 -27.64 -1.94 5.21
C ALA A 223 -27.35 -3.31 5.86
N ARG A 224 -27.80 -4.40 5.23
CA ARG A 224 -27.46 -5.76 5.68
C ARG A 224 -25.97 -6.04 5.56
N LEU A 225 -25.31 -5.63 4.46
CA LEU A 225 -23.87 -5.77 4.30
C LEU A 225 -23.09 -5.06 5.40
N LYS A 226 -23.47 -3.83 5.77
CA LYS A 226 -22.86 -3.07 6.86
C LYS A 226 -22.86 -3.86 8.16
N GLU A 227 -24.00 -4.39 8.56
CA GLU A 227 -24.15 -5.16 9.79
C GLU A 227 -23.37 -6.48 9.75
N LEU A 228 -23.34 -7.14 8.59
CA LEU A 228 -22.58 -8.36 8.36
C LEU A 228 -21.07 -8.14 8.40
N VAL A 229 -20.57 -7.02 7.84
CA VAL A 229 -19.16 -6.63 7.93
C VAL A 229 -18.79 -6.38 9.39
N GLN A 230 -19.59 -5.63 10.14
CA GLN A 230 -19.35 -5.39 11.57
C GLN A 230 -19.38 -6.68 12.39
N TRP A 231 -20.29 -7.61 12.09
CA TRP A 231 -20.29 -8.94 12.69
C TRP A 231 -18.98 -9.68 12.39
N ARG A 232 -18.58 -9.73 11.11
CA ARG A 232 -17.36 -10.41 10.69
C ARG A 232 -16.12 -9.84 11.37
N GLU A 233 -16.00 -8.51 11.47
CA GLU A 233 -14.90 -7.82 12.16
C GLU A 233 -14.83 -8.25 13.63
N ARG A 234 -15.97 -8.27 14.36
CA ARG A 234 -15.98 -8.73 15.75
C ARG A 234 -15.52 -10.17 15.90
N VAL A 235 -16.01 -11.07 15.03
CA VAL A 235 -15.63 -12.50 15.07
C VAL A 235 -14.16 -12.67 14.69
N ALA A 236 -13.67 -11.94 13.69
CA ALA A 236 -12.27 -11.96 13.28
C ALA A 236 -11.34 -11.52 14.42
N ALA A 237 -11.68 -10.43 15.10
CA ALA A 237 -10.94 -9.94 16.27
C ALA A 237 -10.94 -10.94 17.42
N GLN A 238 -12.09 -11.56 17.75
CA GLN A 238 -12.19 -12.57 18.79
C GLN A 238 -11.38 -13.84 18.51
N LEU A 239 -11.28 -14.23 17.24
CA LEU A 239 -10.55 -15.42 16.81
C LEU A 239 -9.10 -15.13 16.44
N ASP A 240 -8.69 -13.87 16.48
CA ASP A 240 -7.43 -13.38 15.92
C ASP A 240 -7.15 -13.99 14.54
N ARG A 241 -8.10 -13.79 13.63
CA ARG A 241 -8.03 -14.30 12.25
C ARG A 241 -8.37 -13.23 11.24
N SER A 242 -7.71 -13.28 10.08
CA SER A 242 -8.08 -12.43 8.94
C SER A 242 -9.57 -12.56 8.63
N THR A 243 -10.21 -11.44 8.31
CA THR A 243 -11.66 -11.35 8.06
C THR A 243 -12.14 -12.30 6.97
N PHE A 244 -11.38 -12.47 5.89
CA PHE A 244 -11.73 -13.38 4.79
C PHE A 244 -11.66 -14.87 5.18
N ARG A 245 -10.91 -15.21 6.25
CA ARG A 245 -10.86 -16.57 6.82
C ARG A 245 -12.05 -16.87 7.75
N VAL A 246 -12.76 -15.85 8.20
CA VAL A 246 -14.04 -15.99 8.90
C VAL A 246 -15.13 -16.29 7.89
N VAL A 247 -15.38 -15.35 6.99
CA VAL A 247 -16.28 -15.48 5.84
C VAL A 247 -15.75 -14.59 4.72
N ASN A 248 -15.60 -15.12 3.51
CA ASN A 248 -15.11 -14.36 2.38
C ASN A 248 -16.15 -13.33 1.88
N ASN A 249 -15.70 -12.38 1.06
CA ASN A 249 -16.55 -11.30 0.59
C ASN A 249 -17.75 -11.82 -0.24
N ASP A 250 -17.56 -12.82 -1.10
CA ASP A 250 -18.63 -13.33 -1.96
C ASP A 250 -19.79 -13.89 -1.12
N VAL A 251 -19.47 -14.65 -0.06
CA VAL A 251 -20.49 -15.17 0.86
C VAL A 251 -21.19 -14.05 1.62
N LEU A 252 -20.44 -13.00 2.06
CA LEU A 252 -21.07 -11.82 2.70
C LEU A 252 -22.05 -11.11 1.77
N PHE A 253 -21.67 -10.93 0.50
CA PHE A 253 -22.56 -10.33 -0.50
C PHE A 253 -23.82 -11.18 -0.72
N GLU A 254 -23.68 -12.49 -0.81
CA GLU A 254 -24.84 -13.39 -0.96
C GLU A 254 -25.75 -13.40 0.29
N MET A 255 -25.16 -13.32 1.49
CA MET A 255 -25.95 -13.14 2.73
C MET A 255 -26.73 -11.82 2.71
N ALA A 256 -26.07 -10.73 2.26
CA ALA A 256 -26.73 -9.41 2.18
C ALA A 256 -27.86 -9.39 1.13
N ARG A 257 -27.68 -10.05 -0.02
CA ARG A 257 -28.70 -10.15 -1.07
C ARG A 257 -29.86 -11.04 -0.66
N SER A 258 -29.57 -12.20 -0.12
CA SER A 258 -30.61 -13.19 0.21
C SER A 258 -31.55 -12.72 1.32
N GLY A 259 -31.07 -11.88 2.25
CA GLY A 259 -31.86 -11.49 3.42
C GLY A 259 -32.31 -12.69 4.25
N ALA A 260 -31.47 -13.74 4.34
CA ALA A 260 -31.79 -15.01 4.99
C ALA A 260 -32.32 -14.79 6.42
N THR A 261 -33.41 -15.50 6.75
CA THR A 261 -34.04 -15.46 8.06
C THR A 261 -33.96 -16.81 8.80
N THR A 262 -33.47 -17.85 8.13
CA THR A 262 -33.32 -19.19 8.72
C THR A 262 -31.92 -19.76 8.47
N ARG A 263 -31.55 -20.76 9.28
CA ARG A 263 -30.31 -21.50 9.15
C ARG A 263 -30.16 -22.18 7.78
N GLU A 264 -31.26 -22.77 7.30
CA GLU A 264 -31.33 -23.51 6.04
C GLU A 264 -31.02 -22.58 4.86
N GLN A 265 -31.55 -21.37 4.88
CA GLN A 265 -31.26 -20.35 3.87
C GLN A 265 -29.79 -19.94 3.87
N LEU A 266 -29.19 -19.75 5.05
CA LEU A 266 -27.74 -19.48 5.16
C LEU A 266 -26.91 -20.68 4.66
N ALA A 267 -27.30 -21.90 5.02
CA ALA A 267 -26.61 -23.12 4.60
C ALA A 267 -26.63 -23.33 3.08
N ALA A 268 -27.67 -22.84 2.39
CA ALA A 268 -27.81 -22.91 0.94
C ALA A 268 -26.85 -21.94 0.19
N ILE A 269 -26.25 -20.97 0.88
CA ILE A 269 -25.33 -20.02 0.25
C ILE A 269 -24.04 -20.76 -0.13
N LYS A 270 -23.69 -20.70 -1.41
CA LYS A 270 -22.47 -21.33 -1.93
C LYS A 270 -21.22 -20.77 -1.24
N GLY A 271 -20.42 -21.67 -0.70
CA GLY A 271 -19.17 -21.30 -0.04
C GLY A 271 -19.32 -20.92 1.45
N MET A 272 -20.52 -21.05 2.03
CA MET A 272 -20.73 -20.84 3.46
C MET A 272 -19.87 -21.79 4.29
N PRO A 273 -18.99 -21.30 5.18
CA PRO A 273 -18.14 -22.16 5.98
C PRO A 273 -18.97 -22.89 7.05
N ARG A 274 -19.04 -24.23 6.98
CA ARG A 274 -19.84 -25.05 7.89
C ARG A 274 -19.57 -24.76 9.37
N GLY A 275 -18.30 -24.69 9.76
CA GLY A 275 -17.94 -24.43 11.14
C GLY A 275 -18.31 -23.00 11.62
N MET A 276 -18.39 -22.01 10.74
CA MET A 276 -18.92 -20.68 11.08
C MET A 276 -20.44 -20.73 11.22
N LEU A 277 -21.13 -21.39 10.28
CA LEU A 277 -22.56 -21.55 10.36
C LEU A 277 -22.99 -22.23 11.67
N GLU A 278 -22.29 -23.28 12.10
CA GLU A 278 -22.61 -23.98 13.35
C GLU A 278 -22.44 -23.11 14.59
N ARG A 279 -21.37 -22.31 14.64
CA ARG A 279 -21.04 -21.51 15.82
C ARG A 279 -21.68 -20.13 15.85
N GLN A 280 -22.02 -19.55 14.69
CA GLN A 280 -22.36 -18.14 14.55
C GLN A 280 -23.72 -17.90 13.86
N VAL A 281 -24.53 -18.92 13.64
CA VAL A 281 -25.80 -18.80 12.90
C VAL A 281 -26.71 -17.73 13.51
N ALA A 282 -26.84 -17.70 14.82
CA ALA A 282 -27.70 -16.74 15.52
C ALA A 282 -27.24 -15.30 15.29
N GLU A 283 -25.93 -15.06 15.38
CA GLU A 283 -25.34 -13.72 15.17
C GLU A 283 -25.42 -13.27 13.71
N MET A 284 -25.24 -14.20 12.75
CA MET A 284 -25.41 -13.92 11.32
C MET A 284 -26.84 -13.48 11.02
N LEU A 285 -27.83 -14.24 11.50
CA LEU A 285 -29.26 -13.91 11.32
C LEU A 285 -29.62 -12.60 12.02
N ALA A 286 -29.10 -12.37 13.23
CA ALA A 286 -29.30 -11.11 13.95
C ALA A 286 -28.68 -9.91 13.20
N ALA A 287 -27.50 -10.06 12.58
CA ALA A 287 -26.90 -9.03 11.74
C ALA A 287 -27.77 -8.70 10.52
N ILE A 288 -28.27 -9.71 9.82
CA ILE A 288 -29.17 -9.52 8.69
C ILE A 288 -30.46 -8.81 9.16
N ALA A 289 -31.04 -9.24 10.27
CA ALA A 289 -32.27 -8.63 10.83
C ALA A 289 -32.05 -7.16 11.23
N ARG A 290 -30.90 -6.80 11.83
CA ARG A 290 -30.57 -5.39 12.12
C ARG A 290 -30.50 -4.55 10.85
N GLY A 291 -29.85 -5.07 9.81
CA GLY A 291 -29.78 -4.38 8.51
C GLY A 291 -31.15 -4.23 7.85
N GLU A 292 -32.04 -5.22 8.02
CA GLU A 292 -33.43 -5.16 7.55
C GLU A 292 -34.26 -4.14 8.31
N ALA A 293 -34.03 -3.96 9.61
CA ALA A 293 -34.76 -3.04 10.46
C ALA A 293 -34.33 -1.57 10.30
N VAL A 294 -33.29 -1.26 9.55
CA VAL A 294 -32.86 0.13 9.30
C VAL A 294 -33.98 0.91 8.60
N SER A 295 -34.31 2.10 9.10
CA SER A 295 -35.37 2.93 8.50
C SER A 295 -35.00 3.36 7.06
N GLU A 296 -35.99 3.58 6.20
CA GLU A 296 -35.74 4.03 4.82
C GLU A 296 -34.94 5.34 4.75
N ALA A 297 -35.09 6.23 5.75
CA ALA A 297 -34.36 7.47 5.84
C ALA A 297 -32.86 7.25 6.10
N ASP A 298 -32.53 6.24 6.92
CA ASP A 298 -31.18 5.94 7.43
C ASP A 298 -30.42 4.91 6.58
N LEU A 299 -31.04 4.39 5.52
CA LEU A 299 -30.39 3.43 4.64
C LEU A 299 -29.08 4.02 4.09
N PRO A 300 -27.98 3.23 4.12
CA PRO A 300 -26.67 3.68 3.65
C PRO A 300 -26.73 4.21 2.22
N ARG A 301 -25.93 5.24 1.99
CA ARG A 301 -25.73 5.82 0.66
C ARG A 301 -24.24 5.96 0.42
N PHE A 302 -23.83 5.73 -0.79
CA PHE A 302 -22.48 6.13 -1.18
C PHE A 302 -22.33 7.65 -1.01
N PRO A 303 -21.18 8.13 -0.50
CA PRO A 303 -20.88 9.54 -0.54
C PRO A 303 -21.13 10.04 -1.98
N LYS A 304 -21.85 11.14 -2.09
CA LYS A 304 -21.93 11.79 -3.41
C LYS A 304 -20.48 12.10 -3.79
N SER A 305 -19.96 11.40 -4.80
CA SER A 305 -18.75 11.90 -5.46
C SER A 305 -19.01 13.36 -5.75
N ALA A 306 -18.02 14.22 -5.50
CA ALA A 306 -18.11 15.58 -5.99
C ALA A 306 -18.62 15.50 -7.44
N ARG A 307 -19.86 15.91 -7.65
CA ARG A 307 -20.40 15.99 -9.03
C ARG A 307 -19.58 17.09 -9.68
N TRP A 308 -18.58 16.67 -10.39
CA TRP A 308 -18.11 17.52 -11.46
C TRP A 308 -19.31 17.65 -12.39
N ASP A 309 -19.77 18.87 -12.60
CA ASP A 309 -20.78 19.08 -13.62
C ASP A 309 -20.28 18.45 -14.90
N LYS A 310 -21.17 17.80 -15.65
CA LYS A 310 -20.77 17.04 -16.84
C LYS A 310 -19.93 17.96 -17.73
N ASP A 311 -18.64 17.71 -17.73
CA ASP A 311 -17.74 18.29 -18.71
C ASP A 311 -17.87 17.48 -20.00
N PRO A 312 -18.52 17.99 -21.02
CA PRO A 312 -18.76 17.25 -22.27
C PRO A 312 -17.44 16.90 -22.97
N ASP A 313 -16.38 17.67 -22.70
CA ASP A 313 -15.08 17.52 -23.35
C ASP A 313 -14.09 16.68 -22.52
N PHE A 314 -14.48 16.22 -21.31
CA PHE A 314 -13.57 15.52 -20.39
C PHE A 314 -12.93 14.29 -21.02
N ASP A 315 -13.71 13.45 -21.67
CA ASP A 315 -13.19 12.24 -22.34
C ASP A 315 -12.25 12.59 -23.48
N SER A 316 -12.55 13.65 -24.23
CA SER A 316 -11.70 14.16 -25.31
C SER A 316 -10.37 14.70 -24.77
N LYS A 317 -10.40 15.50 -23.69
CA LYS A 317 -9.22 16.01 -23.03
C LYS A 317 -8.35 14.87 -22.51
N THR A 318 -8.97 13.91 -21.81
CA THR A 318 -8.25 12.74 -21.26
C THR A 318 -7.63 11.89 -22.37
N ALA A 319 -8.33 11.71 -23.51
CA ALA A 319 -7.81 10.99 -24.67
C ALA A 319 -6.58 11.68 -25.27
N LYS A 320 -6.59 13.01 -25.41
CA LYS A 320 -5.44 13.79 -25.89
C LYS A 320 -4.23 13.64 -24.97
N LEU A 321 -4.43 13.77 -23.65
CA LEU A 321 -3.37 13.59 -22.67
C LEU A 321 -2.81 12.16 -22.67
N LYS A 322 -3.70 11.17 -22.87
CA LYS A 322 -3.29 9.77 -23.01
C LYS A 322 -2.38 9.55 -24.21
N THR A 323 -2.67 10.18 -25.36
CA THR A 323 -1.81 10.09 -26.54
C THR A 323 -0.41 10.65 -26.23
N VAL A 324 -0.32 11.85 -25.65
CA VAL A 324 0.96 12.45 -25.25
C VAL A 324 1.73 11.52 -24.31
N ARG A 325 1.05 10.97 -23.28
CA ARG A 325 1.67 10.03 -22.34
C ARG A 325 2.21 8.79 -23.04
N ASP A 326 1.38 8.16 -23.89
CA ASP A 326 1.72 6.89 -24.53
C ASP A 326 2.89 7.06 -25.51
N ASP A 327 2.94 8.17 -26.25
CA ASP A 327 4.05 8.51 -27.14
C ASP A 327 5.34 8.79 -26.35
N THR A 328 5.24 9.52 -25.25
CA THR A 328 6.37 9.79 -24.37
C THR A 328 6.86 8.52 -23.69
N ALA A 329 5.96 7.65 -23.22
CA ALA A 329 6.28 6.37 -22.62
C ALA A 329 7.05 5.46 -23.59
N LYS A 330 6.61 5.42 -24.85
CA LYS A 330 7.30 4.69 -25.92
C LYS A 330 8.71 5.25 -26.20
N ARG A 331 8.84 6.57 -26.27
CA ARG A 331 10.14 7.25 -26.47
C ARG A 331 11.12 6.97 -25.33
N LEU A 332 10.63 6.94 -24.10
CA LEU A 332 11.44 6.73 -22.90
C LEU A 332 11.61 5.24 -22.53
N ALA A 333 10.91 4.33 -23.23
CA ALA A 333 10.85 2.91 -22.90
C ALA A 333 10.47 2.68 -21.42
N ILE A 334 9.38 3.34 -20.97
CA ILE A 334 8.79 3.22 -19.64
C ILE A 334 7.33 2.78 -19.78
N ASP A 335 6.82 2.01 -18.83
CA ASP A 335 5.40 1.69 -18.77
C ASP A 335 4.55 2.98 -18.68
N PRO A 336 3.50 3.14 -19.51
CA PRO A 336 2.68 4.35 -19.50
C PRO A 336 2.04 4.64 -18.13
N GLY A 337 1.66 3.60 -17.37
CA GLY A 337 1.08 3.76 -16.04
C GLY A 337 2.09 4.24 -15.01
N VAL A 338 3.37 3.81 -15.14
CA VAL A 338 4.49 4.31 -14.33
C VAL A 338 4.78 5.77 -14.69
N LEU A 339 4.83 6.09 -16.00
CA LEU A 339 5.10 7.46 -16.45
C LEU A 339 4.04 8.46 -15.96
N CYS A 340 2.75 8.13 -16.08
CA CYS A 340 1.66 8.96 -15.56
C CYS A 340 0.37 8.12 -15.43
N SER A 341 -0.12 7.98 -14.19
CA SER A 341 -1.35 7.22 -13.96
C SER A 341 -2.56 7.90 -14.58
N ARG A 342 -3.62 7.12 -14.81
CA ARG A 342 -4.90 7.64 -15.30
C ARG A 342 -5.45 8.76 -14.42
N GLU A 343 -5.37 8.59 -13.11
CA GLU A 343 -5.86 9.56 -12.13
C GLU A 343 -5.16 10.91 -12.25
N ARG A 344 -3.84 10.91 -12.46
CA ARG A 344 -3.07 12.14 -12.66
C ARG A 344 -3.47 12.85 -13.96
N MET A 345 -3.63 12.09 -15.04
CA MET A 345 -4.13 12.66 -16.33
C MET A 345 -5.53 13.25 -16.17
N GLU A 346 -6.42 12.57 -15.45
CA GLU A 346 -7.77 13.08 -15.18
C GLU A 346 -7.73 14.36 -14.33
N ALA A 347 -6.81 14.47 -13.37
CA ALA A 347 -6.62 15.70 -12.60
C ALA A 347 -6.18 16.86 -13.51
N VAL A 348 -5.24 16.62 -14.42
CA VAL A 348 -4.82 17.62 -15.44
C VAL A 348 -5.98 17.97 -16.37
N ALA A 349 -6.74 16.98 -16.86
CA ALA A 349 -7.87 17.19 -17.75
C ALA A 349 -8.97 18.06 -17.12
N ARG A 350 -9.25 17.85 -15.82
CA ARG A 350 -10.24 18.65 -15.08
C ARG A 350 -9.84 20.12 -14.95
N ARG A 351 -8.55 20.39 -14.73
CA ARG A 351 -8.04 21.76 -14.61
C ARG A 351 -7.82 22.43 -15.94
N ALA A 352 -7.59 21.64 -17.00
CA ALA A 352 -7.33 22.08 -18.36
C ALA A 352 -6.33 23.27 -18.43
N PRO A 353 -5.11 23.12 -17.86
CA PRO A 353 -4.14 24.21 -17.78
C PRO A 353 -3.79 24.73 -19.17
N GLN A 354 -3.75 26.07 -19.33
CA GLN A 354 -3.41 26.74 -20.56
C GLN A 354 -1.96 27.22 -20.59
N THR A 355 -1.28 27.19 -19.43
CA THR A 355 0.10 27.61 -19.25
C THR A 355 0.86 26.60 -18.38
N MET A 356 2.20 26.59 -18.47
CA MET A 356 3.04 25.79 -17.58
C MET A 356 2.86 26.18 -16.11
N ALA A 357 2.62 27.47 -15.82
CA ALA A 357 2.37 27.92 -14.45
C ALA A 357 1.11 27.26 -13.87
N GLU A 358 0.00 27.23 -14.63
CA GLU A 358 -1.23 26.55 -14.23
C GLU A 358 -1.04 25.04 -14.11
N LEU A 359 -0.22 24.42 -14.98
CA LEU A 359 0.07 22.99 -14.87
C LEU A 359 0.82 22.65 -13.57
N HIS A 360 1.74 23.51 -13.12
CA HIS A 360 2.48 23.30 -11.88
C HIS A 360 1.58 23.40 -10.62
N GLU A 361 0.40 23.99 -10.73
CA GLU A 361 -0.60 24.01 -9.64
C GLU A 361 -1.37 22.67 -9.50
N VAL A 362 -1.22 21.76 -10.47
CA VAL A 362 -1.83 20.41 -10.40
C VAL A 362 -1.06 19.54 -9.44
N LYS A 363 -1.48 19.50 -8.17
CA LYS A 363 -0.78 18.81 -7.06
C LYS A 363 -0.62 17.30 -7.28
N GLU A 364 -1.50 16.68 -8.03
CA GLU A 364 -1.48 15.27 -8.38
C GLU A 364 -0.35 14.92 -9.35
N LEU A 365 0.04 15.88 -10.21
CA LEU A 365 1.12 15.70 -11.18
C LEU A 365 2.48 15.88 -10.48
N ARG A 366 3.44 15.01 -10.79
CA ARG A 366 4.82 15.13 -10.29
C ARG A 366 5.56 16.24 -11.01
N ARG A 367 6.50 16.90 -10.33
CA ARG A 367 7.36 17.94 -10.96
C ARG A 367 8.10 17.36 -12.15
N TRP A 368 8.71 16.17 -11.98
CA TRP A 368 9.41 15.49 -13.07
C TRP A 368 8.50 15.13 -14.26
N GLN A 369 7.25 14.75 -14.02
CA GLN A 369 6.27 14.47 -15.08
C GLN A 369 5.92 15.75 -15.84
N GLY A 370 5.70 16.86 -15.13
CA GLY A 370 5.49 18.18 -15.69
C GLY A 370 6.66 18.65 -16.55
N ALA A 371 7.91 18.41 -16.10
CA ALA A 371 9.10 18.73 -16.86
C ALA A 371 9.23 17.95 -18.18
N ILE A 372 8.71 16.71 -18.24
CA ILE A 372 8.86 15.84 -19.42
C ILE A 372 7.70 15.99 -20.40
N MET A 373 6.47 16.14 -19.93
CA MET A 373 5.26 16.11 -20.74
C MET A 373 4.48 17.43 -20.69
N GLY A 374 4.89 18.38 -19.86
CA GLY A 374 4.08 19.54 -19.52
C GLY A 374 3.75 20.43 -20.71
N GLU A 375 4.73 20.74 -21.53
CA GLU A 375 4.51 21.57 -22.74
C GLU A 375 3.55 20.89 -23.73
N GLU A 376 3.70 19.58 -23.91
CA GLU A 376 2.83 18.79 -24.78
C GLU A 376 1.41 18.67 -24.18
N PHE A 377 1.27 18.55 -22.87
CA PHE A 377 -0.02 18.53 -22.16
C PHE A 377 -0.75 19.87 -22.33
N VAL A 378 -0.06 20.99 -22.07
CA VAL A 378 -0.63 22.34 -22.26
C VAL A 378 -1.03 22.55 -23.72
N THR A 379 -0.19 22.12 -24.66
CA THR A 379 -0.48 22.26 -26.09
C THR A 379 -1.72 21.44 -26.50
N ALA A 380 -1.83 20.19 -25.99
CA ALA A 380 -2.96 19.31 -26.29
C ALA A 380 -4.30 19.83 -25.72
N LEU A 381 -4.24 20.64 -24.66
CA LEU A 381 -5.40 21.24 -24.00
C LEU A 381 -5.68 22.68 -24.42
N LYS A 382 -4.93 23.24 -25.35
CA LYS A 382 -5.12 24.63 -25.80
C LYS A 382 -6.57 24.89 -26.21
N GLY A 383 -7.18 25.96 -25.64
CA GLY A 383 -8.57 26.32 -25.88
C GLY A 383 -9.62 25.43 -25.17
N ALA A 384 -9.21 24.44 -24.41
CA ALA A 384 -10.11 23.66 -23.57
C ALA A 384 -10.47 24.42 -22.29
N ASN A 385 -11.73 24.37 -21.87
CA ASN A 385 -12.17 24.94 -20.62
C ASN A 385 -11.94 23.97 -19.44
N PRO A 386 -11.65 24.47 -18.23
CA PRO A 386 -11.63 23.62 -17.04
C PRO A 386 -13.00 22.99 -16.81
N SER A 387 -13.00 21.80 -16.23
CA SER A 387 -14.26 21.16 -15.83
C SER A 387 -14.95 22.02 -14.78
N PRO A 388 -16.30 22.26 -14.89
CA PRO A 388 -17.02 23.04 -13.91
C PRO A 388 -16.84 22.42 -12.52
N SER A 389 -16.35 23.20 -11.55
CA SER A 389 -16.31 22.80 -10.16
C SER A 389 -17.58 23.33 -9.47
N GLN A 390 -18.36 22.47 -8.86
CA GLN A 390 -19.34 22.99 -7.89
C GLN A 390 -18.55 23.61 -6.74
N GLY A 391 -18.69 24.92 -6.58
CA GLY A 391 -18.05 25.69 -5.55
C GLY A 391 -18.19 24.98 -4.22
N ALA A 392 -17.11 24.87 -3.49
CA ALA A 392 -17.11 24.55 -2.10
C ALA A 392 -17.98 25.61 -1.39
N SER A 393 -19.29 25.33 -1.27
CA SER A 393 -20.16 26.11 -0.40
C SER A 393 -19.62 25.93 1.00
N GLY A 394 -18.85 26.93 1.43
CA GLY A 394 -18.42 27.05 2.83
C GLY A 394 -19.64 26.95 3.72
N ARG A 395 -19.75 25.87 4.43
CA ARG A 395 -20.37 25.85 5.74
C ARG A 395 -19.23 25.62 6.73
N ALA A 396 -18.70 26.75 7.20
CA ALA A 396 -18.18 26.81 8.55
C ALA A 396 -19.35 26.36 9.45
N GLY A 397 -19.36 25.11 9.84
CA GLY A 397 -20.25 24.56 10.84
C GLY A 397 -19.64 24.89 12.18
N ASP A 398 -20.26 25.84 12.87
CA ASP A 398 -20.07 26.10 14.29
C ASP A 398 -19.94 24.79 15.07
N SER A 399 -18.84 24.68 15.76
CA SER A 399 -18.61 23.67 16.79
C SER A 399 -19.34 24.12 18.07
N PRO A 400 -20.33 23.36 18.58
CA PRO A 400 -20.92 23.64 19.87
C PRO A 400 -20.20 22.83 20.95
N TYR A 401 -18.98 23.20 21.30
CA TYR A 401 -18.37 22.82 22.59
C TYR A 401 -17.49 23.97 23.05
N ARG A 402 -18.15 24.93 23.73
CA ARG A 402 -17.55 25.77 24.75
C ARG A 402 -18.33 25.55 26.03
N ASP A 403 -17.56 25.22 27.07
CA ASP A 403 -17.81 25.45 28.51
C ASP A 403 -18.99 24.73 29.19
N GLY A 404 -18.59 23.80 30.12
CA GLY A 404 -19.37 23.21 31.18
C GLY A 404 -18.60 22.11 31.86
#